data_b0718b808fc292c8a0dfb92ad6d7f9ce
#
_entry.id   b0718b808fc292c8a0dfb92ad6d7f9ce
#
_cell.length_a   1.000
_cell.length_b   1.000
_cell.length_c   1.000
_cell.angle_alpha   90.00
_cell.angle_beta   90.00
_cell.angle_gamma   90.00
#
_symmetry.space_group_name_H-M   'P 1'
#
loop_
_entity.id
_entity.type
_entity.pdbx_description
1 polymer ?
#
loop_
_entity_poly.entity_id
_entity_poly.type
_entity_poly.pdbx_seq_one_letter_code
_entity_poly.pdbx_strand_id
1 'polypeptide(L)'
;MLAQRQPSIKIVMIIILNDELQQEESLLALMKQAGELCLKNEGLEYSDETTEVSLSFVSPEEIREINREYRDKDAVTDVLSFPQYNDQDEIREEVYACLGDVIICPERAREQAEEYGHSYTREMVYLMVHSMLHLLGYDHMEEDEKAVMREREEAVMNQIGVSR
;
A
#
# COMPACT_ATOMS: atom_id res chain seq x y z
N MET A 1 -10.82 -34.53 15.91
CA MET A 1 -10.56 -33.06 16.04
C MET A 1 -10.46 -32.47 14.65
N LEU A 2 -11.44 -31.71 14.27
CA LEU A 2 -11.36 -30.89 13.07
C LEU A 2 -10.44 -29.70 13.42
N ALA A 3 -9.26 -29.65 12.83
CA ALA A 3 -8.43 -28.45 12.90
C ALA A 3 -9.25 -27.29 12.36
N GLN A 4 -9.58 -26.34 13.21
CA GLN A 4 -10.17 -25.10 12.74
C GLN A 4 -9.13 -24.44 11.84
N ARG A 5 -9.37 -24.49 10.53
CA ARG A 5 -8.61 -23.69 9.59
C ARG A 5 -8.92 -22.23 9.93
N GLN A 6 -7.92 -21.53 10.43
CA GLN A 6 -8.04 -20.08 10.54
C GLN A 6 -8.35 -19.55 9.14
N PRO A 7 -9.35 -18.66 9.02
CA PRO A 7 -9.65 -18.06 7.73
C PRO A 7 -8.42 -17.33 7.22
N SER A 8 -7.92 -17.73 6.06
CA SER A 8 -6.81 -17.04 5.42
C SER A 8 -7.37 -15.79 4.73
N ILE A 9 -6.90 -14.61 5.14
CA ILE A 9 -7.15 -13.38 4.40
C ILE A 9 -6.56 -13.55 3.02
N LYS A 10 -7.38 -13.38 1.99
CA LYS A 10 -6.91 -13.35 0.62
C LYS A 10 -7.03 -11.92 0.10
N ILE A 11 -5.93 -11.20 0.14
CA ILE A 11 -5.84 -9.97 -0.65
C ILE A 11 -5.68 -10.36 -2.10
N VAL A 12 -6.63 -9.97 -2.92
CA VAL A 12 -6.46 -9.98 -4.37
C VAL A 12 -5.89 -8.62 -4.75
N MET A 13 -4.61 -8.58 -5.09
CA MET A 13 -4.03 -7.39 -5.72
C MET A 13 -4.28 -7.48 -7.22
N ILE A 14 -5.04 -6.53 -7.76
CA ILE A 14 -5.11 -6.32 -9.19
C ILE A 14 -3.96 -5.39 -9.55
N ILE A 15 -2.99 -5.93 -10.27
CA ILE A 15 -1.83 -5.16 -10.72
C ILE A 15 -2.08 -4.76 -12.17
N ILE A 16 -2.28 -3.46 -12.39
CA ILE A 16 -2.38 -2.91 -13.73
C ILE A 16 -0.97 -2.52 -14.17
N LEU A 17 -0.36 -3.36 -15.00
CA LEU A 17 0.99 -3.13 -15.49
C LEU A 17 0.97 -2.50 -16.89
N ASN A 18 1.75 -1.43 -17.03
CA ASN A 18 2.33 -1.09 -18.30
C ASN A 18 3.52 -2.04 -18.52
N ASP A 19 3.61 -2.72 -19.67
CA ASP A 19 4.65 -3.72 -19.96
C ASP A 19 6.09 -3.19 -19.78
N GLU A 20 6.28 -1.87 -19.93
CA GLU A 20 7.58 -1.19 -19.75
C GLU A 20 7.99 -1.03 -18.28
N LEU A 21 7.06 -1.20 -17.35
CA LEU A 21 7.27 -0.94 -15.92
C LEU A 21 7.10 -2.19 -15.05
N GLN A 22 7.31 -3.37 -15.64
CA GLN A 22 7.24 -4.64 -14.94
C GLN A 22 8.19 -4.69 -13.73
N GLN A 23 7.67 -5.18 -12.61
CA GLN A 23 8.43 -5.42 -11.40
C GLN A 23 8.70 -6.92 -11.23
N GLU A 24 9.76 -7.25 -10.51
CA GLU A 24 10.10 -8.64 -10.21
C GLU A 24 8.99 -9.31 -9.37
N GLU A 25 8.69 -10.56 -9.64
CA GLU A 25 7.67 -11.32 -8.92
C GLU A 25 7.94 -11.40 -7.42
N SER A 26 9.22 -11.52 -7.04
CA SER A 26 9.63 -11.53 -5.63
C SER A 26 9.31 -10.23 -4.91
N LEU A 27 9.46 -9.08 -5.58
CA LEU A 27 9.08 -7.78 -5.05
C LEU A 27 7.57 -7.66 -4.91
N LEU A 28 6.83 -8.07 -5.93
CA LEU A 28 5.36 -8.05 -5.88
C LEU A 28 4.81 -8.94 -4.76
N ALA A 29 5.43 -10.09 -4.53
CA ALA A 29 5.07 -10.98 -3.42
C ALA A 29 5.30 -10.32 -2.05
N LEU A 30 6.42 -9.60 -1.88
CA LEU A 30 6.70 -8.85 -0.65
C LEU A 30 5.70 -7.69 -0.45
N MET A 31 5.37 -6.96 -1.49
CA MET A 31 4.38 -5.87 -1.44
C MET A 31 3.00 -6.40 -1.06
N LYS A 32 2.61 -7.54 -1.62
CA LYS A 32 1.36 -8.22 -1.26
C LYS A 32 1.35 -8.64 0.21
N GLN A 33 2.42 -9.26 0.67
CA GLN A 33 2.59 -9.65 2.06
C GLN A 33 2.52 -8.44 3.00
N ALA A 34 3.13 -7.33 2.64
CA ALA A 34 3.06 -6.08 3.39
C ALA A 34 1.62 -5.56 3.51
N GLY A 35 0.87 -5.61 2.43
CA GLY A 35 -0.56 -5.24 2.43
C GLY A 35 -1.39 -6.14 3.35
N GLU A 36 -1.15 -7.44 3.32
CA GLU A 36 -1.80 -8.41 4.20
C GLU A 36 -1.49 -8.15 5.68
N LEU A 37 -0.24 -7.83 6.00
CA LEU A 37 0.17 -7.48 7.37
C LEU A 37 -0.50 -6.19 7.86
N CYS A 38 -0.67 -5.19 7.01
CA CYS A 38 -1.43 -3.98 7.35
C CYS A 38 -2.86 -4.33 7.78
N LEU A 39 -3.55 -5.16 7.01
CA LEU A 39 -4.91 -5.60 7.35
C LEU A 39 -4.95 -6.41 8.63
N LYS A 40 -4.02 -7.34 8.79
CA LYS A 40 -3.91 -8.18 9.99
C LYS A 40 -3.71 -7.34 11.25
N ASN A 41 -2.80 -6.38 11.20
CA ASN A 41 -2.50 -5.52 12.34
C ASN A 41 -3.68 -4.61 12.73
N GLU A 42 -4.59 -4.34 11.80
CA GLU A 42 -5.80 -3.56 12.05
C GLU A 42 -7.02 -4.43 12.42
N GLY A 43 -6.83 -5.73 12.58
CA GLY A 43 -7.91 -6.64 12.98
C GLY A 43 -8.96 -6.87 11.88
N LEU A 44 -8.61 -6.65 10.62
CA LEU A 44 -9.50 -6.85 9.48
C LEU A 44 -9.45 -8.28 8.91
N GLU A 45 -8.85 -9.21 9.64
CA GLU A 45 -8.66 -10.60 9.23
C GLU A 45 -9.86 -11.53 9.52
N TYR A 46 -10.94 -11.00 10.08
CA TYR A 46 -12.11 -11.79 10.50
C TYR A 46 -13.14 -12.02 9.40
N SER A 47 -12.96 -11.46 8.23
CA SER A 47 -13.83 -11.74 7.11
C SER A 47 -13.26 -12.88 6.27
N ASP A 48 -14.08 -13.89 6.00
CA ASP A 48 -13.79 -14.91 4.97
C ASP A 48 -13.77 -14.31 3.55
N GLU A 49 -13.60 -12.99 3.47
CA GLU A 49 -13.90 -12.17 2.33
C GLU A 49 -12.62 -11.76 1.59
N THR A 50 -12.75 -11.69 0.28
CA THR A 50 -11.69 -11.22 -0.60
C THR A 50 -11.61 -9.70 -0.52
N THR A 51 -10.45 -9.18 -0.12
CA THR A 51 -10.17 -7.76 -0.12
C THR A 51 -9.32 -7.42 -1.33
N GLU A 52 -9.73 -6.41 -2.08
CA GLU A 52 -9.06 -6.01 -3.32
C GLU A 52 -8.37 -4.67 -3.17
N VAL A 53 -7.15 -4.58 -3.70
CA VAL A 53 -6.40 -3.33 -3.87
C VAL A 53 -5.92 -3.28 -5.31
N SER A 54 -6.16 -2.16 -5.99
CA SER A 54 -5.61 -1.91 -7.32
C SER A 54 -4.23 -1.26 -7.18
N LEU A 55 -3.20 -1.90 -7.72
CA LEU A 55 -1.83 -1.40 -7.71
C LEU A 55 -1.35 -1.15 -9.13
N SER A 56 -0.94 0.08 -9.42
CA SER A 56 -0.45 0.49 -10.74
C SER A 56 0.95 1.07 -10.63
N PHE A 57 1.79 0.78 -11.62
CA PHE A 57 3.11 1.39 -11.79
C PHE A 57 3.09 2.30 -13.00
N VAL A 58 3.51 3.53 -12.81
CA VAL A 58 3.41 4.58 -13.85
C VAL A 58 4.72 5.35 -13.99
N SER A 59 4.87 6.04 -15.12
CA SER A 59 6.02 6.92 -15.38
C SER A 59 5.95 8.22 -14.58
N PRO A 60 7.06 8.97 -14.46
CA PRO A 60 7.04 10.30 -13.86
C PRO A 60 6.04 11.25 -14.48
N GLU A 61 5.92 11.24 -15.80
CA GLU A 61 4.98 12.07 -16.55
C GLU A 61 3.54 11.72 -16.22
N GLU A 62 3.22 10.43 -16.17
CA GLU A 62 1.88 9.95 -15.86
C GLU A 62 1.47 10.29 -14.43
N ILE A 63 2.35 10.08 -13.44
CA ILE A 63 2.01 10.37 -12.04
C ILE A 63 1.88 11.88 -11.80
N ARG A 64 2.68 12.69 -12.49
CA ARG A 64 2.55 14.15 -12.46
C ARG A 64 1.18 14.58 -12.97
N GLU A 65 0.71 14.01 -14.07
CA GLU A 65 -0.60 14.31 -14.64
C GLU A 65 -1.74 13.90 -13.70
N ILE A 66 -1.68 12.71 -13.12
CA ILE A 66 -2.66 12.23 -12.15
C ILE A 66 -2.68 13.12 -10.89
N ASN A 67 -1.50 13.50 -10.40
CA ASN A 67 -1.36 14.38 -9.25
C ASN A 67 -1.95 15.78 -9.51
N ARG A 68 -1.73 16.30 -10.71
CA ARG A 68 -2.33 17.58 -11.14
C ARG A 68 -3.85 17.48 -11.22
N GLU A 69 -4.38 16.42 -11.83
CA GLU A 69 -5.81 16.27 -12.06
C GLU A 69 -6.59 16.02 -10.77
N TYR A 70 -6.10 15.14 -9.90
CA TYR A 70 -6.84 14.68 -8.71
C TYR A 70 -6.43 15.35 -7.40
N ARG A 71 -5.24 15.94 -7.32
CA ARG A 71 -4.70 16.57 -6.11
C ARG A 71 -4.37 18.05 -6.28
N ASP A 72 -4.56 18.58 -7.47
CA ASP A 72 -4.24 19.98 -7.83
C ASP A 72 -2.76 20.32 -7.57
N LYS A 73 -1.88 19.34 -7.79
CA LYS A 73 -0.42 19.50 -7.65
C LYS A 73 0.27 19.10 -8.94
N ASP A 74 0.84 20.05 -9.64
CA ASP A 74 1.59 19.81 -10.87
C ASP A 74 3.05 19.45 -10.56
N ALA A 75 3.24 18.24 -10.00
CA ALA A 75 4.56 17.75 -9.60
C ALA A 75 4.62 16.22 -9.66
N VAL A 76 5.81 15.70 -9.96
CA VAL A 76 6.11 14.27 -9.81
C VAL A 76 6.11 13.92 -8.33
N THR A 77 5.52 12.79 -7.99
CA THR A 77 5.57 12.21 -6.64
C THR A 77 5.93 10.71 -6.73
N ASP A 78 6.19 10.10 -5.59
CA ASP A 78 6.52 8.69 -5.48
C ASP A 78 5.28 7.79 -5.53
N VAL A 79 4.23 8.17 -4.83
CA VAL A 79 3.00 7.39 -4.68
C VAL A 79 1.79 8.28 -4.53
N LEU A 80 0.66 7.81 -5.05
CA LEU A 80 -0.67 8.37 -4.83
C LEU A 80 -1.59 7.27 -4.32
N SER A 81 -2.40 7.57 -3.31
CA SER A 81 -3.38 6.66 -2.73
C SER A 81 -4.77 7.26 -2.85
N PHE A 82 -5.72 6.46 -3.34
CA PHE A 82 -7.12 6.87 -3.53
C PHE A 82 -8.04 5.93 -2.75
N PRO A 83 -8.35 6.25 -1.47
CA PRO A 83 -9.23 5.41 -0.65
C PRO A 83 -10.65 5.35 -1.19
N GLN A 84 -11.25 4.17 -1.17
CA GLN A 84 -12.66 3.97 -1.50
C GLN A 84 -13.57 4.23 -0.30
N TYR A 85 -13.08 4.02 0.91
CA TYR A 85 -13.81 4.15 2.16
C TYR A 85 -13.24 5.26 3.03
N ASN A 86 -14.09 5.86 3.87
CA ASN A 86 -13.66 6.92 4.79
C ASN A 86 -12.97 6.38 6.04
N ASP A 87 -13.39 5.21 6.50
CA ASP A 87 -12.87 4.58 7.71
C ASP A 87 -12.97 3.04 7.65
N GLN A 88 -12.43 2.39 8.66
CA GLN A 88 -12.41 0.93 8.76
C GLN A 88 -13.78 0.34 9.08
N ASP A 89 -14.68 1.09 9.71
CA ASP A 89 -16.03 0.61 10.01
C ASP A 89 -16.83 0.40 8.72
N GLU A 90 -16.70 1.30 7.76
CA GLU A 90 -17.27 1.11 6.41
C GLU A 90 -16.73 -0.15 5.73
N ILE A 91 -15.43 -0.42 5.85
CA ILE A 91 -14.80 -1.61 5.28
C ILE A 91 -15.37 -2.88 5.89
N ARG A 92 -15.56 -2.90 7.21
CA ARG A 92 -16.08 -4.06 7.95
C ARG A 92 -17.52 -4.41 7.60
N GLU A 93 -18.29 -3.46 7.12
CA GLU A 93 -19.69 -3.65 6.70
C GLU A 93 -19.79 -4.35 5.34
N GLU A 94 -18.71 -4.37 4.56
CA GLU A 94 -18.70 -4.94 3.22
C GLU A 94 -18.46 -6.45 3.22
N VAL A 95 -19.17 -7.16 2.35
CA VAL A 95 -18.95 -8.60 2.08
C VAL A 95 -17.70 -8.77 1.22
N TYR A 96 -17.49 -7.87 0.27
CA TYR A 96 -16.34 -7.78 -0.60
C TYR A 96 -15.84 -6.33 -0.60
N ALA A 97 -14.63 -6.11 -0.15
CA ALA A 97 -14.08 -4.75 -0.01
C ALA A 97 -13.05 -4.44 -1.11
N CYS A 98 -13.35 -3.42 -1.92
CA CYS A 98 -12.37 -2.77 -2.80
C CYS A 98 -11.80 -1.57 -2.05
N LEU A 99 -10.61 -1.69 -1.50
CA LEU A 99 -10.02 -0.67 -0.63
C LEU A 99 -9.69 0.63 -1.36
N GLY A 100 -9.35 0.54 -2.63
CA GLY A 100 -9.00 1.69 -3.47
C GLY A 100 -7.80 1.44 -4.36
N ASP A 101 -7.17 2.53 -4.80
CA ASP A 101 -6.08 2.53 -5.76
C ASP A 101 -4.78 3.02 -5.13
N VAL A 102 -3.69 2.30 -5.43
CA VAL A 102 -2.31 2.68 -5.12
C VAL A 102 -1.57 2.85 -6.44
N ILE A 103 -1.02 4.02 -6.67
CA ILE A 103 -0.28 4.35 -7.89
C ILE A 103 1.14 4.74 -7.50
N ILE A 104 2.11 3.98 -7.97
CA ILE A 104 3.54 4.15 -7.64
C ILE A 104 4.32 4.52 -8.90
N CYS A 105 5.24 5.48 -8.75
CA CYS A 105 6.24 5.80 -9.76
C CYS A 105 7.57 5.11 -9.40
N PRO A 106 7.95 4.00 -10.07
CA PRO A 106 9.16 3.25 -9.73
C PRO A 106 10.44 4.08 -9.89
N GLU A 107 10.51 4.95 -10.89
CA GLU A 107 11.66 5.81 -11.13
C GLU A 107 11.89 6.76 -9.95
N ARG A 108 10.84 7.43 -9.46
CA ARG A 108 10.94 8.29 -8.29
C ARG A 108 11.28 7.50 -7.02
N ALA A 109 10.75 6.30 -6.89
CA ALA A 109 11.09 5.41 -5.77
C ALA A 109 12.58 5.02 -5.76
N ARG A 110 13.18 4.78 -6.93
CA ARG A 110 14.63 4.51 -7.05
C ARG A 110 15.46 5.71 -6.60
N GLU A 111 15.11 6.89 -7.06
CA GLU A 111 15.78 8.14 -6.66
C GLU A 111 15.73 8.33 -5.15
N GLN A 112 14.57 8.13 -4.54
CA GLN A 112 14.40 8.24 -3.08
C GLN A 112 15.19 7.18 -2.30
N ALA A 113 15.23 5.95 -2.79
CA ALA A 113 16.04 4.90 -2.18
C ALA A 113 17.51 5.29 -2.12
N GLU A 114 18.04 5.86 -3.19
CA GLU A 114 19.42 6.38 -3.23
C GLU A 114 19.60 7.57 -2.28
N GLU A 115 18.69 8.53 -2.28
CA GLU A 115 18.73 9.70 -1.40
C GLU A 115 18.73 9.30 0.09
N TYR A 116 17.95 8.28 0.47
CA TYR A 116 17.83 7.83 1.86
C TYR A 116 18.82 6.72 2.24
N GLY A 117 19.61 6.24 1.28
CA GLY A 117 20.63 5.22 1.54
C GLY A 117 20.09 3.84 1.88
N HIS A 118 18.96 3.46 1.27
CA HIS A 118 18.42 2.11 1.42
C HIS A 118 18.06 1.46 0.08
N SER A 119 17.68 0.16 0.09
CA SER A 119 17.41 -0.58 -1.13
C SER A 119 16.11 -0.12 -1.81
N TYR A 120 16.05 -0.32 -3.13
CA TYR A 120 14.83 -0.13 -3.91
C TYR A 120 13.68 -1.02 -3.40
N THR A 121 13.98 -2.28 -3.06
CA THR A 121 13.00 -3.21 -2.48
C THR A 121 12.37 -2.63 -1.21
N ARG A 122 13.19 -2.11 -0.30
CA ARG A 122 12.70 -1.48 0.93
C ARG A 122 11.80 -0.27 0.63
N GLU A 123 12.21 0.58 -0.30
CA GLU A 123 11.41 1.76 -0.68
C GLU A 123 10.05 1.35 -1.23
N MET A 124 9.99 0.39 -2.14
CA MET A 124 8.75 -0.08 -2.74
C MET A 124 7.81 -0.73 -1.70
N VAL A 125 8.36 -1.54 -0.81
CA VAL A 125 7.60 -2.14 0.30
C VAL A 125 7.07 -1.06 1.23
N TYR A 126 7.90 -0.08 1.59
CA TYR A 126 7.50 1.06 2.42
C TYR A 126 6.35 1.86 1.79
N LEU A 127 6.46 2.17 0.48
CA LEU A 127 5.40 2.90 -0.23
C LEU A 127 4.09 2.12 -0.24
N MET A 128 4.14 0.80 -0.38
CA MET A 128 2.96 -0.06 -0.27
C MET A 128 2.33 0.00 1.12
N VAL A 129 3.13 -0.11 2.17
CA VAL A 129 2.67 -0.01 3.57
C VAL A 129 2.02 1.34 3.84
N HIS A 130 2.71 2.42 3.47
CA HIS A 130 2.23 3.80 3.63
C HIS A 130 0.88 4.00 2.94
N SER A 131 0.77 3.52 1.70
CA SER A 131 -0.48 3.61 0.93
C SER A 131 -1.60 2.77 1.52
N MET A 132 -1.31 1.55 1.95
CA MET A 132 -2.31 0.70 2.61
C MET A 132 -2.89 1.37 3.86
N LEU A 133 -2.06 2.01 4.66
CA LEU A 133 -2.52 2.72 5.85
C LEU A 133 -3.42 3.90 5.49
N HIS A 134 -3.12 4.62 4.41
CA HIS A 134 -4.03 5.64 3.88
C HIS A 134 -5.37 5.05 3.44
N LEU A 135 -5.37 3.91 2.74
CA LEU A 135 -6.59 3.22 2.34
C LEU A 135 -7.42 2.77 3.56
N LEU A 136 -6.77 2.51 4.69
CA LEU A 136 -7.39 2.13 5.94
C LEU A 136 -7.79 3.32 6.83
N GLY A 137 -7.68 4.54 6.33
CA GLY A 137 -8.15 5.75 7.00
C GLY A 137 -7.12 6.53 7.80
N TYR A 138 -5.85 6.09 7.82
CA TYR A 138 -4.78 6.87 8.45
C TYR A 138 -4.40 8.08 7.60
N ASP A 139 -4.07 9.17 8.26
CA ASP A 139 -3.59 10.38 7.61
C ASP A 139 -2.37 10.92 8.37
N HIS A 140 -1.69 11.93 7.79
CA HIS A 140 -0.49 12.55 8.36
C HIS A 140 -0.54 14.09 8.29
N MET A 141 -1.74 14.66 8.35
CA MET A 141 -1.94 16.12 8.31
C MET A 141 -1.51 16.79 9.61
N GLU A 142 -1.82 16.17 10.76
CA GLU A 142 -1.45 16.67 12.09
C GLU A 142 -0.25 15.87 12.64
N GLU A 143 0.51 16.48 13.57
CA GLU A 143 1.68 15.83 14.18
C GLU A 143 1.33 14.54 14.91
N ASP A 144 0.19 14.51 15.61
CA ASP A 144 -0.30 13.33 16.32
C ASP A 144 -0.62 12.20 15.33
N GLU A 145 -1.25 12.52 14.21
CA GLU A 145 -1.57 11.58 13.14
C GLU A 145 -0.30 11.01 12.48
N LYS A 146 0.69 11.86 12.24
CA LYS A 146 2.00 11.44 11.71
C LYS A 146 2.69 10.44 12.62
N ALA A 147 2.68 10.67 13.93
CA ALA A 147 3.31 9.80 14.90
C ALA A 147 2.64 8.43 14.94
N VAL A 148 1.31 8.39 14.95
CA VAL A 148 0.53 7.15 14.93
C VAL A 148 0.76 6.37 13.63
N MET A 149 0.71 7.04 12.50
CA MET A 149 0.94 6.42 11.19
C MET A 149 2.35 5.84 11.08
N ARG A 150 3.36 6.57 11.53
CA ARG A 150 4.76 6.10 11.56
C ARG A 150 4.92 4.86 12.42
N GLU A 151 4.30 4.83 13.59
CA GLU A 151 4.32 3.66 14.48
C GLU A 151 3.74 2.42 13.77
N ARG A 152 2.63 2.58 13.06
CA ARG A 152 2.00 1.51 12.28
C ARG A 152 2.86 1.06 11.11
N GLU A 153 3.47 1.99 10.40
CA GLU A 153 4.41 1.70 9.31
C GLU A 153 5.61 0.88 9.83
N GLU A 154 6.24 1.31 10.91
CA GLU A 154 7.39 0.63 11.50
C GLU A 154 7.04 -0.78 11.98
N ALA A 155 5.87 -0.99 12.55
CA ALA A 155 5.42 -2.30 12.99
C ALA A 155 5.37 -3.28 11.80
N VAL A 156 4.80 -2.89 10.67
CA VAL A 156 4.74 -3.73 9.47
C VAL A 156 6.13 -3.95 8.88
N MET A 157 6.94 -2.90 8.75
CA MET A 157 8.28 -2.99 8.20
C MET A 157 9.18 -3.94 9.03
N ASN A 158 9.05 -3.92 10.35
CA ASN A 158 9.75 -4.84 11.24
C ASN A 158 9.27 -6.29 11.08
N GLN A 159 7.97 -6.50 10.92
CA GLN A 159 7.38 -7.83 10.73
C GLN A 159 7.82 -8.46 9.40
N ILE A 160 7.88 -7.67 8.33
CA ILE A 160 8.25 -8.16 7.00
C ILE A 160 9.76 -8.38 6.87
N GLY A 161 10.56 -7.74 7.71
CA GLY A 161 12.00 -7.98 7.81
C GLY A 161 12.82 -7.44 6.64
N VAL A 162 12.35 -6.42 5.94
CA VAL A 162 13.13 -5.76 4.89
C VAL A 162 14.09 -4.76 5.55
N SER A 163 15.36 -5.09 5.56
CA SER A 163 16.40 -4.26 6.16
C SER A 163 16.76 -3.04 5.29
N ARG A 164 17.26 -2.03 5.95
CA ARG A 164 17.86 -0.86 5.28
C ARG A 164 19.02 -1.26 4.40
#